data_d2bac9c1674d56643e145a7a5b2200b3
#
_entry.id   d2bac9c1674d56643e145a7a5b2200b3
#
_cell.length_a   1.000
_cell.length_b   1.000
_cell.length_c   1.000
_cell.angle_alpha   90.00
_cell.angle_beta   90.00
_cell.angle_gamma   90.00
#
_symmetry.space_group_name_H-M   'P 1'
#
loop_
_entity.id
_entity.type
_entity.pdbx_description
1 polymer ?
#
loop_
_entity_poly.entity_id
_entity_poly.type
_entity_poly.pdbx_seq_one_letter_code
_entity_poly.pdbx_strand_id
1 'polypeptide(L)'
;MKPVTYMNLSGEAVGEAARFYKLPPERVLVITDDVSLPVGKLRVRPTGSAGGHNGIKNIIAHLGTQDFPRIKIGTGAPAGGGAEMIDWVIGVPSQAERKILVESFETAIKAAEDIIENGCQKAMNDYN
;
A
#
# COMPACT_ATOMS: atom_id res chain seq x y z
N MET A 1 -11.58 2.56 2.77
CA MET A 1 -12.39 2.28 1.56
C MET A 1 -11.63 1.40 0.58
N LYS A 2 -12.34 0.68 -0.23
CA LYS A 2 -11.76 -0.07 -1.36
C LYS A 2 -12.16 0.66 -2.64
N PRO A 3 -11.21 1.30 -3.35
CA PRO A 3 -11.55 1.95 -4.61
C PRO A 3 -12.06 0.95 -5.63
N VAL A 4 -13.11 1.31 -6.35
CA VAL A 4 -13.68 0.50 -7.44
C VAL A 4 -13.16 0.93 -8.80
N THR A 5 -12.29 1.92 -8.84
CA THR A 5 -11.60 2.38 -10.05
C THR A 5 -10.45 1.41 -10.37
N TYR A 6 -9.95 1.48 -11.60
CA TYR A 6 -8.70 0.78 -11.93
C TYR A 6 -7.56 1.31 -11.08
N MET A 7 -6.54 0.48 -10.83
CA MET A 7 -5.41 0.81 -9.96
C MET A 7 -4.77 2.16 -10.30
N ASN A 8 -4.57 2.43 -11.57
CA ASN A 8 -3.97 3.70 -12.02
C ASN A 8 -4.90 4.91 -11.87
N LEU A 9 -6.17 4.70 -11.51
CA LEU A 9 -7.15 5.76 -11.27
C LEU A 9 -7.60 5.82 -9.81
N SER A 10 -6.91 5.11 -8.92
CA SER A 10 -7.27 5.05 -7.49
C SER A 10 -7.31 6.42 -6.83
N GLY A 11 -6.49 7.36 -7.30
CA GLY A 11 -6.47 8.72 -6.77
C GLY A 11 -7.76 9.49 -6.96
N GLU A 12 -8.54 9.16 -7.99
CA GLU A 12 -9.85 9.79 -8.19
C GLU A 12 -10.78 9.49 -7.01
N ALA A 13 -10.88 8.21 -6.64
CA ALA A 13 -11.71 7.79 -5.52
C ALA A 13 -11.19 8.32 -4.18
N VAL A 14 -9.88 8.20 -3.94
CA VAL A 14 -9.24 8.65 -2.70
C VAL A 14 -9.34 10.17 -2.56
N GLY A 15 -9.03 10.92 -3.62
CA GLY A 15 -9.10 12.37 -3.60
C GLY A 15 -10.53 12.88 -3.38
N GLU A 16 -11.50 12.24 -4.01
CA GLU A 16 -12.91 12.59 -3.83
C GLU A 16 -13.37 12.34 -2.41
N ALA A 17 -13.02 11.20 -1.82
CA ALA A 17 -13.35 10.89 -0.44
C ALA A 17 -12.68 11.86 0.54
N ALA A 18 -11.42 12.19 0.32
CA ALA A 18 -10.68 13.12 1.16
C ALA A 18 -11.34 14.52 1.13
N ARG A 19 -11.77 14.98 -0.03
CA ARG A 19 -12.48 16.26 -0.17
C ARG A 19 -13.85 16.21 0.49
N PHE A 20 -14.58 15.13 0.32
CA PHE A 20 -15.91 14.97 0.89
C PHE A 20 -15.88 15.02 2.42
N TYR A 21 -14.93 14.33 3.05
CA TYR A 21 -14.77 14.30 4.50
C TYR A 21 -13.86 15.41 5.04
N LYS A 22 -13.32 16.26 4.17
CA LYS A 22 -12.40 17.37 4.53
C LYS A 22 -11.18 16.86 5.31
N LEU A 23 -10.61 15.74 4.86
CA LEU A 23 -9.46 15.15 5.51
C LEU A 23 -8.16 15.73 4.96
N PRO A 24 -7.21 16.13 5.84
CA PRO A 24 -5.86 16.43 5.36
C PRO A 24 -5.17 15.15 4.90
N PRO A 25 -4.17 15.24 3.98
CA PRO A 25 -3.48 14.04 3.48
C PRO A 25 -2.85 13.18 4.57
N GLU A 26 -2.39 13.76 5.66
CA GLU A 26 -1.79 13.04 6.78
C GLU A 26 -2.77 12.10 7.49
N ARG A 27 -4.06 12.28 7.27
CA ARG A 27 -5.13 11.41 7.80
C ARG A 27 -5.62 10.39 6.80
N VAL A 28 -4.98 10.29 5.65
CA VAL A 28 -5.30 9.27 4.64
C VAL A 28 -4.24 8.18 4.75
N LEU A 29 -4.64 6.99 5.20
CA LEU A 29 -3.75 5.84 5.25
C LEU A 29 -4.01 4.95 4.04
N VAL A 30 -2.96 4.65 3.30
CA VAL A 30 -3.03 3.81 2.10
C VAL A 30 -2.32 2.49 2.35
N ILE A 31 -3.00 1.39 2.08
CA ILE A 31 -2.41 0.04 2.13
C ILE A 31 -2.27 -0.45 0.70
N THR A 32 -1.06 -0.85 0.32
CA THR A 32 -0.74 -1.22 -1.05
C THR A 32 0.24 -2.38 -1.10
N ASP A 33 0.31 -3.03 -2.24
CA ASP A 33 1.31 -4.05 -2.54
C ASP A 33 2.65 -3.41 -2.91
N ASP A 34 3.73 -4.19 -2.79
CA ASP A 34 5.06 -3.76 -3.19
C ASP A 34 5.86 -4.97 -3.67
N VAL A 35 6.16 -5.00 -4.95
CA VAL A 35 6.93 -6.10 -5.57
C VAL A 35 8.40 -6.08 -5.18
N SER A 36 8.91 -4.96 -4.68
CA SER A 36 10.30 -4.84 -4.24
C SER A 36 10.53 -5.42 -2.85
N LEU A 37 9.47 -5.75 -2.11
CA LEU A 37 9.56 -6.37 -0.80
C LEU A 37 9.27 -7.87 -0.91
N PRO A 38 10.01 -8.72 -0.16
CA PRO A 38 9.72 -10.15 -0.12
C PRO A 38 8.31 -10.43 0.38
N VAL A 39 7.72 -11.53 -0.06
CA VAL A 39 6.40 -11.97 0.42
C VAL A 39 6.44 -12.12 1.94
N GLY A 40 5.46 -11.53 2.62
CA GLY A 40 5.36 -11.56 4.07
C GLY A 40 6.00 -10.38 4.77
N LYS A 41 6.77 -9.56 4.06
CA LYS A 41 7.39 -8.36 4.64
C LYS A 41 6.41 -7.19 4.57
N LEU A 42 6.37 -6.42 5.65
CA LEU A 42 5.63 -5.17 5.71
C LEU A 42 6.59 -3.99 5.81
N ARG A 43 6.16 -2.86 5.30
CA ARG A 43 6.90 -1.60 5.47
C ARG A 43 5.92 -0.45 5.68
N VAL A 44 6.07 0.22 6.81
CA VAL A 44 5.30 1.41 7.16
C VAL A 44 6.13 2.65 6.87
N ARG A 45 5.53 3.64 6.20
CA ARG A 45 6.17 4.92 5.89
C ARG A 45 5.17 6.05 6.08
N PRO A 46 5.59 7.18 6.70
CA PRO A 46 4.72 8.36 6.84
C PRO A 46 4.62 9.18 5.55
N THR A 47 5.59 9.03 4.66
CA THR A 47 5.69 9.77 3.40
C THR A 47 6.55 8.98 2.42
N GLY A 48 6.55 9.36 1.17
CA GLY A 48 7.43 8.77 0.18
C GLY A 48 6.88 8.85 -1.23
N SER A 49 7.76 8.57 -2.20
CA SER A 49 7.41 8.53 -3.62
C SER A 49 6.60 7.28 -3.96
N ALA A 50 6.08 7.25 -5.18
CA ALA A 50 5.31 6.11 -5.68
C ALA A 50 6.17 4.86 -5.93
N GLY A 51 7.46 5.02 -6.16
CA GLY A 51 8.35 3.90 -6.44
C GLY A 51 7.95 3.05 -7.64
N GLY A 52 7.29 3.65 -8.63
CA GLY A 52 6.78 2.95 -9.80
C GLY A 52 5.36 2.39 -9.66
N HIS A 53 4.76 2.46 -8.49
CA HIS A 53 3.39 1.98 -8.28
C HIS A 53 2.38 2.98 -8.86
N ASN A 54 1.63 2.56 -9.87
CA ASN A 54 0.71 3.46 -10.59
C ASN A 54 -0.43 3.97 -9.73
N GLY A 55 -0.98 3.15 -8.84
CA GLY A 55 -2.02 3.56 -7.91
C GLY A 55 -1.54 4.66 -6.97
N ILE A 56 -0.36 4.52 -6.40
CA ILE A 56 0.24 5.53 -5.52
C ILE A 56 0.54 6.81 -6.30
N LYS A 57 1.06 6.73 -7.53
CA LYS A 57 1.27 7.89 -8.40
C LYS A 57 -0.01 8.69 -8.59
N ASN A 58 -1.10 8.00 -8.85
CA ASN A 58 -2.39 8.63 -9.08
C ASN A 58 -2.92 9.27 -7.79
N ILE A 59 -2.76 8.61 -6.65
CA ILE A 59 -3.16 9.16 -5.35
C ILE A 59 -2.35 10.42 -5.03
N ILE A 60 -1.04 10.41 -5.25
CA ILE A 60 -0.18 11.59 -5.05
C ILE A 60 -0.67 12.75 -5.92
N ALA A 61 -0.99 12.48 -7.19
CA ALA A 61 -1.48 13.52 -8.10
C ALA A 61 -2.78 14.15 -7.60
N HIS A 62 -3.70 13.35 -7.08
CA HIS A 62 -5.01 13.83 -6.63
C HIS A 62 -4.98 14.48 -5.24
N LEU A 63 -4.13 14.00 -4.34
CA LEU A 63 -3.95 14.63 -3.03
C LEU A 63 -3.01 15.84 -3.09
N GLY A 64 -2.19 15.95 -4.13
CA GLY A 64 -1.24 17.04 -4.30
C GLY A 64 -0.01 16.95 -3.41
N THR A 65 0.24 15.82 -2.78
CA THR A 65 1.37 15.64 -1.86
C THR A 65 1.73 14.17 -1.72
N GLN A 66 2.96 13.90 -1.29
CA GLN A 66 3.43 12.58 -0.89
C GLN A 66 3.29 12.34 0.63
N ASP A 67 2.82 13.34 1.37
CA ASP A 67 2.80 13.32 2.84
C ASP A 67 1.53 12.65 3.37
N PHE A 68 1.37 11.37 3.07
CA PHE A 68 0.34 10.53 3.66
C PHE A 68 0.94 9.18 4.07
N PRO A 69 0.51 8.62 5.23
CA PRO A 69 1.03 7.35 5.70
C PRO A 69 0.62 6.20 4.78
N ARG A 70 1.50 5.21 4.66
CA ARG A 70 1.24 4.03 3.84
C ARG A 70 1.83 2.79 4.48
N ILE A 71 1.13 1.67 4.28
CA ILE A 71 1.61 0.35 4.63
C ILE A 71 1.82 -0.40 3.33
N LYS A 72 3.04 -0.85 3.09
CA LYS A 72 3.39 -1.65 1.92
C LYS A 72 3.45 -3.12 2.32
N ILE A 73 2.76 -3.96 1.57
CA ILE A 73 2.75 -5.41 1.79
C ILE A 73 3.57 -6.05 0.67
N GLY A 74 4.61 -6.77 1.04
CA GLY A 74 5.49 -7.42 0.10
C GLY A 74 4.79 -8.53 -0.65
N THR A 75 4.86 -8.49 -1.96
CA THR A 75 4.36 -9.55 -2.85
C THR A 75 5.49 -10.27 -3.57
N GLY A 76 6.73 -9.79 -3.41
CA GLY A 76 7.90 -10.33 -4.07
C GLY A 76 7.95 -9.99 -5.57
N ALA A 77 9.13 -10.12 -6.15
CA ALA A 77 9.32 -9.93 -7.58
C ALA A 77 9.46 -11.30 -8.25
N PRO A 78 8.93 -11.48 -9.47
CA PRO A 78 9.17 -12.71 -10.22
C PRO A 78 10.65 -12.85 -10.59
N ALA A 79 11.12 -14.08 -10.67
CA ALA A 79 12.47 -14.35 -11.17
C ALA A 79 12.51 -13.92 -12.64
N GLY A 80 13.40 -12.98 -12.99
CA GLY A 80 13.54 -12.49 -14.36
C GLY A 80 13.12 -11.05 -14.59
N GLY A 81 12.25 -10.49 -13.76
CA GLY A 81 11.85 -9.07 -13.80
C GLY A 81 11.16 -8.63 -15.11
N GLY A 82 11.08 -7.35 -15.34
CA GLY A 82 10.54 -6.78 -16.58
C GLY A 82 9.09 -7.15 -16.87
N ALA A 83 8.82 -7.67 -18.07
CA ALA A 83 7.47 -8.06 -18.48
C ALA A 83 6.88 -9.18 -17.62
N GLU A 84 7.71 -10.04 -17.08
CA GLU A 84 7.28 -11.13 -16.19
C GLU A 84 6.71 -10.61 -14.88
N MET A 85 7.12 -9.42 -14.48
CA MET A 85 6.61 -8.77 -13.29
C MET A 85 5.11 -8.51 -13.37
N ILE A 86 4.62 -8.13 -14.55
CA ILE A 86 3.19 -7.91 -14.79
C ILE A 86 2.43 -9.24 -14.67
N ASP A 87 2.95 -10.30 -15.29
CA ASP A 87 2.33 -11.63 -15.22
C ASP A 87 2.29 -12.15 -13.79
N TRP A 88 3.34 -11.89 -13.02
CA TRP A 88 3.40 -12.31 -11.63
C TRP A 88 2.36 -11.58 -10.77
N VAL A 89 2.21 -10.26 -10.95
CA VAL A 89 1.28 -9.45 -10.16
C VAL A 89 -0.18 -9.84 -10.41
N ILE A 90 -0.54 -10.19 -11.65
CA ILE A 90 -1.88 -10.63 -11.99
C ILE A 90 -2.05 -12.15 -11.95
N GLY A 91 -0.96 -12.89 -11.75
CA GLY A 91 -0.99 -14.34 -11.62
C GLY A 91 -1.56 -14.78 -10.28
N VAL A 92 -1.96 -16.05 -10.20
CA VAL A 92 -2.47 -16.64 -8.96
C VAL A 92 -1.27 -17.09 -8.11
N PRO A 93 -1.12 -16.59 -6.87
CA PRO A 93 -0.03 -17.03 -6.01
C PRO A 93 -0.20 -18.50 -5.61
N SER A 94 0.91 -19.16 -5.28
CA SER A 94 0.90 -20.52 -4.75
C SER A 94 0.17 -20.59 -3.41
N GLN A 95 -0.20 -21.79 -2.96
CA GLN A 95 -0.86 -21.96 -1.66
C GLN A 95 0.02 -21.46 -0.52
N ALA A 96 1.32 -21.72 -0.57
CA ALA A 96 2.25 -21.26 0.46
C ALA A 96 2.33 -19.73 0.49
N GLU A 97 2.44 -19.09 -0.67
CA GLU A 97 2.46 -17.64 -0.79
C GLU A 97 1.13 -17.02 -0.36
N ARG A 98 0.02 -17.67 -0.70
CA ARG A 98 -1.32 -17.23 -0.31
C ARG A 98 -1.49 -17.20 1.20
N LYS A 99 -0.99 -18.22 1.90
CA LYS A 99 -1.02 -18.27 3.35
C LYS A 99 -0.20 -17.13 3.96
N ILE A 100 1.00 -16.90 3.45
CA ILE A 100 1.86 -15.81 3.92
C ILE A 100 1.21 -14.46 3.67
N LEU A 101 0.58 -14.25 2.51
CA LEU A 101 -0.11 -13.01 2.19
C LEU A 101 -1.30 -12.76 3.11
N VAL A 102 -2.08 -13.79 3.44
CA VAL A 102 -3.20 -13.66 4.39
C VAL A 102 -2.69 -13.24 5.75
N GLU A 103 -1.62 -13.85 6.24
CA GLU A 103 -0.98 -13.46 7.50
C GLU A 103 -0.46 -12.02 7.44
N SER A 104 0.10 -11.60 6.31
CA SER A 104 0.55 -10.23 6.09
C SER A 104 -0.60 -9.23 6.16
N PHE A 105 -1.76 -9.57 5.60
CA PHE A 105 -2.94 -8.72 5.66
C PHE A 105 -3.43 -8.56 7.10
N GLU A 106 -3.45 -9.62 7.88
CA GLU A 106 -3.80 -9.56 9.30
C GLU A 106 -2.84 -8.65 10.07
N THR A 107 -1.54 -8.79 9.80
CA THR A 107 -0.52 -7.94 10.42
C THR A 107 -0.67 -6.48 9.97
N ALA A 108 -1.00 -6.25 8.70
CA ALA A 108 -1.25 -4.91 8.19
C ALA A 108 -2.44 -4.24 8.88
N ILE A 109 -3.49 -4.98 9.20
CA ILE A 109 -4.63 -4.45 9.96
C ILE A 109 -4.17 -4.01 11.35
N LYS A 110 -3.36 -4.79 12.04
CA LYS A 110 -2.80 -4.42 13.33
C LYS A 110 -1.92 -3.18 13.24
N ALA A 111 -1.09 -3.10 12.20
CA ALA A 111 -0.25 -1.93 11.95
C ALA A 111 -1.10 -0.68 11.69
N ALA A 112 -2.19 -0.81 10.94
CA ALA A 112 -3.10 0.29 10.67
C ALA A 112 -3.75 0.78 11.97
N GLU A 113 -4.21 -0.12 12.82
CA GLU A 113 -4.77 0.23 14.13
C GLU A 113 -3.74 0.95 15.00
N ASP A 114 -2.49 0.48 15.00
CA ASP A 114 -1.40 1.09 15.76
C ASP A 114 -1.08 2.50 15.24
N ILE A 115 -1.10 2.71 13.93
CA ILE A 115 -0.92 4.06 13.35
C ILE A 115 -2.03 4.99 13.83
N ILE A 116 -3.27 4.54 13.84
CA ILE A 116 -4.41 5.35 14.27
C ILE A 116 -4.30 5.71 15.74
N GLU A 117 -3.89 4.78 16.59
CA GLU A 117 -3.84 4.98 18.04
C GLU A 117 -2.56 5.65 18.51
N ASN A 118 -1.41 5.30 17.94
CA ASN A 118 -0.09 5.64 18.49
C ASN A 118 0.82 6.39 17.52
N GLY A 119 0.39 6.55 16.27
CA GLY A 119 1.17 7.24 15.25
C GLY A 119 2.09 6.33 14.44
N CYS A 120 2.57 6.88 13.32
CA CYS A 120 3.32 6.13 12.34
C CYS A 120 4.71 5.70 12.84
N GLN A 121 5.34 6.52 13.68
CA GLN A 121 6.69 6.21 14.18
C GLN A 121 6.72 4.92 15.00
N LYS A 122 5.73 4.73 15.88
CA LYS A 122 5.64 3.49 16.67
C LYS A 122 5.39 2.28 15.77
N ALA A 123 4.50 2.41 14.80
CA ALA A 123 4.22 1.34 13.86
C ALA A 123 5.47 0.98 13.03
N MET A 124 6.27 1.96 12.63
CA MET A 124 7.53 1.72 11.95
C MET A 124 8.50 0.89 12.79
N ASN A 125 8.59 1.19 14.09
CA ASN A 125 9.45 0.45 15.01
C ASN A 125 8.99 -0.99 15.21
N ASP A 126 7.68 -1.22 15.24
CA ASP A 126 7.11 -2.52 15.55
C ASP A 126 6.97 -3.45 14.33
N TYR A 127 6.74 -2.89 13.14
CA TYR A 127 6.37 -3.68 11.94
C TYR A 127 7.37 -3.63 10.80
N ASN A 128 8.31 -2.72 10.79
CA ASN A 128 9.33 -2.66 9.73
C ASN A 128 10.44 -3.70 9.86
#